data_9832e104bc864863b16f79b9c653b328
#
_entry.id   9832e104bc864863b16f79b9c653b328
#
_cell.length_a   1.000
_cell.length_b   1.000
_cell.length_c   1.000
_cell.angle_alpha   90.00
_cell.angle_beta   90.00
_cell.angle_gamma   90.00
#
_symmetry.space_group_name_H-M   'P 1'
#
loop_
_entity.id
_entity.type
_entity.pdbx_description
1 polymer ?
#
loop_
_entity_poly.entity_id
_entity_poly.type
_entity_poly.pdbx_seq_one_letter_code
_entity_poly.pdbx_strand_id
1 'polypeptide(L)'
;MTAYAIEILPLDQLRPWTRNARTHSRKQIRQIAESIRRFGFTNPVLIDGENRILAGHGRVEAARELGMATAPCLRIDHMSATDKRAYVLADNKLALNAGWDEELLALELKELMEADVDFGVDITGFSIAEVDQLIEGLTPSEPGDPADDRLPEPEAVPSRCQPGDLWQLGPHHLICGDALDPRIVADLLDSEKAEMVFTDPPYNVAIDGNVSGLGKVRHREFAMASGEMTRAEFTAFLSSAFANLVAYSLDGSIHFVCMDWRHVGEMLEAGAANYAELKNMIVWVKDNGGMGSFYRSRHELIFAFKNGVAPHLNSFELGQHGRYRTNVWEYRGVNTLKSGRLEELAMHPTVKPVAMIVDAIKDVSRRGGIVLDLFGGSGSSLIAAHKTGRRARVCELDPVYCDRILHRWETFAKDDAELIACGFGSERAARDRARGALVDSGTAGEVTTTVSPPAAPRPGEIRPSQASRARQLDSAAG
;
A
#
# COMPACT_ATOMS: atom_id res chain seq x y z
N MET A 1 7.57 -51.53 1.21
CA MET A 1 7.85 -50.10 1.20
C MET A 1 8.88 -49.82 2.28
N THR A 2 10.02 -49.25 1.95
CA THR A 2 11.08 -48.90 2.91
C THR A 2 10.59 -47.67 3.68
N ALA A 3 10.44 -47.79 5.01
CA ALA A 3 10.11 -46.66 5.85
C ALA A 3 11.38 -45.78 6.00
N TYR A 4 11.33 -44.56 5.56
CA TYR A 4 12.40 -43.57 5.75
C TYR A 4 12.23 -42.87 7.09
N ALA A 5 13.32 -42.71 7.84
CA ALA A 5 13.35 -41.99 9.09
C ALA A 5 14.04 -40.63 8.89
N ILE A 6 13.55 -39.62 9.58
CA ILE A 6 14.20 -38.29 9.62
C ILE A 6 15.36 -38.37 10.63
N GLU A 7 16.53 -37.98 10.16
CA GLU A 7 17.77 -37.83 10.95
C GLU A 7 18.05 -36.35 11.18
N ILE A 8 18.43 -35.94 12.39
CA ILE A 8 18.89 -34.58 12.65
C ILE A 8 20.42 -34.58 12.56
N LEU A 9 20.94 -33.93 11.53
CA LEU A 9 22.39 -33.91 11.28
C LEU A 9 22.97 -32.50 11.42
N PRO A 10 24.22 -32.37 11.93
CA PRO A 10 24.97 -31.13 11.90
C PRO A 10 25.17 -30.60 10.46
N LEU A 11 25.03 -29.29 10.26
CA LEU A 11 25.14 -28.67 8.93
C LEU A 11 26.56 -28.80 8.34
N ASP A 12 27.59 -28.92 9.16
CA ASP A 12 28.98 -29.12 8.75
C ASP A 12 29.26 -30.52 8.21
N GLN A 13 28.42 -31.50 8.55
CA GLN A 13 28.50 -32.87 8.01
C GLN A 13 27.84 -33.00 6.62
N LEU A 14 27.01 -32.01 6.22
CA LEU A 14 26.33 -32.05 4.95
C LEU A 14 27.25 -31.59 3.80
N ARG A 15 27.43 -32.47 2.80
CA ARG A 15 28.32 -32.25 1.68
C ARG A 15 27.52 -31.77 0.44
N PRO A 16 27.83 -30.63 -0.16
CA PRO A 16 27.18 -30.22 -1.39
C PRO A 16 27.42 -31.25 -2.52
N TRP A 17 26.39 -31.45 -3.35
CA TRP A 17 26.54 -32.25 -4.57
C TRP A 17 27.39 -31.47 -5.58
N THR A 18 28.57 -31.98 -5.93
CA THR A 18 29.54 -31.27 -6.79
C THR A 18 29.04 -30.98 -8.22
N ARG A 19 28.04 -31.72 -8.67
CA ARG A 19 27.39 -31.53 -9.98
C ARG A 19 25.97 -30.95 -9.85
N ASN A 20 25.70 -30.19 -8.80
CA ASN A 20 24.43 -29.47 -8.69
C ASN A 20 24.36 -28.34 -9.73
N ALA A 21 23.46 -28.49 -10.69
CA ALA A 21 23.22 -27.47 -11.73
C ALA A 21 22.26 -26.37 -11.28
N ARG A 22 21.60 -26.48 -10.12
CA ARG A 22 20.68 -25.49 -9.58
C ARG A 22 21.44 -24.40 -8.85
N THR A 23 21.22 -23.16 -9.24
CA THR A 23 21.76 -21.97 -8.57
C THR A 23 20.67 -21.29 -7.73
N HIS A 24 21.08 -20.64 -6.66
CA HIS A 24 20.20 -19.87 -5.79
C HIS A 24 20.71 -18.43 -5.68
N SER A 25 19.85 -17.47 -5.91
CA SER A 25 20.16 -16.06 -5.65
C SER A 25 20.15 -15.77 -4.14
N ARG A 26 20.85 -14.73 -3.69
CA ARG A 26 20.79 -14.27 -2.29
C ARG A 26 19.36 -13.91 -1.87
N LYS A 27 18.56 -13.35 -2.78
CA LYS A 27 17.11 -13.05 -2.54
C LYS A 27 16.36 -14.34 -2.21
N GLN A 28 16.53 -15.38 -3.03
CA GLN A 28 15.87 -16.67 -2.81
C GLN A 28 16.31 -17.36 -1.50
N ILE A 29 17.60 -17.30 -1.16
CA ILE A 29 18.08 -17.88 0.12
C ILE A 29 17.41 -17.17 1.31
N ARG A 30 17.31 -15.85 1.29
CA ARG A 30 16.60 -15.08 2.32
C ARG A 30 15.11 -15.46 2.41
N GLN A 31 14.42 -15.59 1.29
CA GLN A 31 13.01 -16.06 1.27
C GLN A 31 12.87 -17.43 1.91
N ILE A 32 13.76 -18.39 1.60
CA ILE A 32 13.77 -19.69 2.22
C ILE A 32 14.07 -19.57 3.73
N ALA A 33 14.99 -18.71 4.13
CA ALA A 33 15.32 -18.47 5.54
C ALA A 33 14.12 -17.91 6.31
N GLU A 34 13.40 -16.92 5.76
CA GLU A 34 12.17 -16.40 6.37
C GLU A 34 11.09 -17.47 6.50
N SER A 35 10.90 -18.29 5.46
CA SER A 35 9.98 -19.42 5.48
C SER A 35 10.36 -20.43 6.58
N ILE A 36 11.64 -20.79 6.73
CA ILE A 36 12.11 -21.67 7.80
C ILE A 36 11.91 -21.03 9.19
N ARG A 37 12.15 -19.73 9.34
CA ARG A 37 11.94 -19.02 10.59
C ARG A 37 10.48 -19.04 11.02
N ARG A 38 9.58 -18.85 10.07
CA ARG A 38 8.13 -18.76 10.32
C ARG A 38 7.45 -20.10 10.51
N PHE A 39 7.69 -21.02 9.58
CA PHE A 39 6.97 -22.29 9.50
C PHE A 39 7.76 -23.48 10.05
N GLY A 40 9.02 -23.25 10.44
CA GLY A 40 9.95 -24.31 10.80
C GLY A 40 10.57 -24.99 9.58
N PHE A 41 11.48 -25.91 9.85
CA PHE A 41 12.14 -26.71 8.80
C PHE A 41 11.24 -27.89 8.37
N THR A 42 10.15 -27.59 7.68
CA THR A 42 9.06 -28.53 7.36
C THR A 42 9.43 -29.59 6.31
N ASN A 43 10.37 -29.26 5.42
CA ASN A 43 10.74 -30.12 4.29
C ASN A 43 12.20 -30.61 4.42
N PRO A 44 12.49 -31.86 4.78
CA PRO A 44 13.84 -32.32 5.10
C PRO A 44 14.79 -32.25 3.90
N VAL A 45 16.09 -32.18 4.17
CA VAL A 45 17.15 -32.28 3.18
C VAL A 45 17.31 -33.74 2.77
N LEU A 46 17.29 -34.04 1.48
CA LEU A 46 17.53 -35.40 0.98
C LEU A 46 19.04 -35.62 0.81
N ILE A 47 19.55 -36.67 1.43
CA ILE A 47 20.97 -37.00 1.43
C ILE A 47 21.22 -38.49 1.03
N ASP A 48 22.42 -38.78 0.58
CA ASP A 48 22.85 -40.15 0.38
C ASP A 48 23.65 -40.70 1.56
N GLY A 49 24.14 -41.97 1.45
CA GLY A 49 24.93 -42.64 2.47
C GLY A 49 26.22 -41.94 2.88
N GLU A 50 26.74 -41.01 2.07
CA GLU A 50 27.94 -40.22 2.34
C GLU A 50 27.61 -38.77 2.78
N ASN A 51 26.36 -38.50 3.19
CA ASN A 51 25.83 -37.19 3.54
C ASN A 51 25.91 -36.15 2.40
N ARG A 52 25.97 -36.58 1.12
CA ARG A 52 25.89 -35.67 -0.02
C ARG A 52 24.45 -35.28 -0.25
N ILE A 53 24.23 -33.97 -0.41
CA ILE A 53 22.90 -33.39 -0.60
C ILE A 53 22.38 -33.73 -1.99
N LEU A 54 21.29 -34.47 -2.09
CA LEU A 54 20.59 -34.80 -3.34
C LEU A 54 19.52 -33.70 -3.65
N ALA A 55 18.82 -33.21 -2.61
CA ALA A 55 17.86 -32.09 -2.73
C ALA A 55 17.85 -31.25 -1.47
N GLY A 56 17.67 -29.92 -1.64
CA GLY A 56 17.59 -28.99 -0.51
C GLY A 56 18.85 -28.14 -0.26
N HIS A 57 19.73 -27.98 -1.26
CA HIS A 57 20.91 -27.12 -1.13
C HIS A 57 20.56 -25.70 -0.64
N GLY A 58 19.52 -25.05 -1.21
CA GLY A 58 19.07 -23.74 -0.77
C GLY A 58 18.58 -23.72 0.68
N ARG A 59 17.94 -24.80 1.16
CA ARG A 59 17.52 -24.94 2.57
C ARG A 59 18.72 -25.04 3.52
N VAL A 60 19.78 -25.74 3.12
CA VAL A 60 21.02 -25.83 3.91
C VAL A 60 21.72 -24.46 3.97
N GLU A 61 21.76 -23.71 2.88
CA GLU A 61 22.33 -22.36 2.86
C GLU A 61 21.50 -21.40 3.72
N ALA A 62 20.18 -21.46 3.62
CA ALA A 62 19.26 -20.67 4.45
C ALA A 62 19.41 -21.01 5.94
N ALA A 63 19.54 -22.29 6.30
CA ALA A 63 19.79 -22.71 7.68
C ALA A 63 21.13 -22.17 8.23
N ARG A 64 22.17 -22.11 7.39
CA ARG A 64 23.46 -21.48 7.75
C ARG A 64 23.30 -19.98 7.98
N GLU A 65 22.55 -19.28 7.12
CA GLU A 65 22.24 -17.84 7.27
C GLU A 65 21.49 -17.56 8.58
N LEU A 66 20.61 -18.50 8.98
CA LEU A 66 19.87 -18.44 10.25
C LEU A 66 20.71 -18.81 11.48
N GLY A 67 21.97 -19.25 11.31
CA GLY A 67 22.80 -19.70 12.43
C GLY A 67 22.37 -21.03 13.04
N MET A 68 21.59 -21.86 12.32
CA MET A 68 21.19 -23.17 12.81
C MET A 68 22.39 -24.11 12.85
N ALA A 69 22.46 -24.95 13.89
CA ALA A 69 23.54 -25.95 14.02
C ALA A 69 23.25 -27.25 13.25
N THR A 70 21.97 -27.60 13.10
CA THR A 70 21.52 -28.88 12.53
C THR A 70 20.39 -28.69 11.54
N ALA A 71 20.13 -29.69 10.70
CA ALA A 71 18.97 -29.74 9.81
C ALA A 71 18.34 -31.13 9.82
N PRO A 72 17.01 -31.24 9.62
CA PRO A 72 16.35 -32.53 9.39
C PRO A 72 16.72 -33.06 8.00
N CYS A 73 17.18 -34.31 7.96
CA CYS A 73 17.64 -35.00 6.77
C CYS A 73 16.87 -36.30 6.56
N LEU A 74 16.69 -36.67 5.32
CA LEU A 74 16.16 -37.97 4.92
C LEU A 74 17.19 -38.70 4.08
N ARG A 75 17.61 -39.88 4.52
CA ARG A 75 18.65 -40.66 3.83
C ARG A 75 18.05 -41.58 2.77
N ILE A 76 18.62 -41.51 1.56
CA ILE A 76 18.19 -42.28 0.40
C ILE A 76 19.39 -43.11 -0.11
N ASP A 77 19.44 -44.40 0.23
CA ASP A 77 20.57 -45.29 -0.07
C ASP A 77 20.33 -46.27 -1.22
N HIS A 78 19.08 -46.42 -1.66
CA HIS A 78 18.71 -47.43 -2.66
C HIS A 78 19.05 -47.05 -4.11
N MET A 79 19.45 -45.80 -4.37
CA MET A 79 19.72 -45.30 -5.71
C MET A 79 21.14 -45.60 -6.16
N SER A 80 21.30 -46.05 -7.40
CA SER A 80 22.62 -46.13 -8.07
C SER A 80 23.20 -44.71 -8.28
N ALA A 81 24.49 -44.63 -8.57
CA ALA A 81 25.15 -43.37 -8.88
C ALA A 81 24.53 -42.63 -10.09
N THR A 82 24.03 -43.38 -11.07
CA THR A 82 23.33 -42.82 -12.23
C THR A 82 21.95 -42.30 -11.85
N ASP A 83 21.19 -43.05 -11.04
CA ASP A 83 19.85 -42.64 -10.58
C ASP A 83 19.91 -41.39 -9.72
N LYS A 84 20.91 -41.28 -8.82
CA LYS A 84 21.12 -40.05 -8.03
C LYS A 84 21.30 -38.83 -8.92
N ARG A 85 22.08 -38.93 -10.02
CA ARG A 85 22.28 -37.83 -10.96
C ARG A 85 20.97 -37.45 -11.68
N ALA A 86 20.22 -38.45 -12.13
CA ALA A 86 18.92 -38.24 -12.77
C ALA A 86 17.92 -37.64 -11.80
N TYR A 87 17.89 -38.13 -10.55
CA TYR A 87 16.99 -37.63 -9.51
C TYR A 87 17.25 -36.15 -9.16
N VAL A 88 18.50 -35.73 -8.96
CA VAL A 88 18.86 -34.34 -8.70
C VAL A 88 18.35 -33.40 -9.78
N LEU A 89 18.38 -33.82 -11.05
CA LEU A 89 17.83 -33.04 -12.15
C LEU A 89 16.29 -33.05 -12.16
N ALA A 90 15.69 -34.24 -11.96
CA ALA A 90 14.24 -34.42 -11.98
C ALA A 90 13.55 -33.64 -10.85
N ASP A 91 14.05 -33.74 -9.61
CA ASP A 91 13.52 -33.01 -8.43
C ASP A 91 13.42 -31.52 -8.69
N ASN A 92 14.46 -30.92 -9.28
CA ASN A 92 14.46 -29.51 -9.61
C ASN A 92 13.56 -29.17 -10.82
N LYS A 93 13.49 -30.03 -11.84
CA LYS A 93 12.78 -29.72 -13.09
C LYS A 93 11.27 -29.96 -13.00
N LEU A 94 10.85 -31.03 -12.32
CA LEU A 94 9.44 -31.36 -12.19
C LEU A 94 8.65 -30.29 -11.44
N ALA A 95 9.24 -29.68 -10.40
CA ALA A 95 8.64 -28.57 -9.69
C ALA A 95 8.38 -27.34 -10.60
N LEU A 96 9.23 -27.10 -11.60
CA LEU A 96 9.08 -26.01 -12.55
C LEU A 96 8.05 -26.29 -13.68
N ASN A 97 7.60 -27.53 -13.82
CA ASN A 97 6.60 -27.90 -14.82
C ASN A 97 5.15 -27.72 -14.31
N ALA A 98 4.98 -27.53 -13.00
CA ALA A 98 3.68 -27.21 -12.44
C ALA A 98 3.34 -25.74 -12.74
N GLY A 99 2.05 -25.46 -12.97
CA GLY A 99 1.49 -24.12 -13.07
C GLY A 99 0.66 -23.76 -11.82
N TRP A 100 0.08 -22.59 -11.86
CA TRP A 100 -0.87 -22.11 -10.87
C TRP A 100 -2.25 -21.95 -11.52
N ASP A 101 -3.29 -22.20 -10.76
CA ASP A 101 -4.60 -21.66 -11.02
C ASP A 101 -4.56 -20.18 -10.59
N GLU A 102 -4.44 -19.27 -11.55
CA GLU A 102 -4.19 -17.85 -11.28
C GLU A 102 -5.36 -17.18 -10.55
N GLU A 103 -6.61 -17.61 -10.82
CA GLU A 103 -7.78 -17.07 -10.14
C GLU A 103 -7.80 -17.48 -8.66
N LEU A 104 -7.63 -18.76 -8.39
CA LEU A 104 -7.55 -19.27 -7.02
C LEU A 104 -6.36 -18.70 -6.26
N LEU A 105 -5.20 -18.63 -6.91
CA LEU A 105 -4.00 -18.03 -6.32
C LEU A 105 -4.19 -16.58 -5.94
N ALA A 106 -4.84 -15.80 -6.81
CA ALA A 106 -5.12 -14.39 -6.55
C ALA A 106 -6.08 -14.19 -5.37
N LEU A 107 -7.10 -15.07 -5.23
CA LEU A 107 -8.01 -15.07 -4.09
C LEU A 107 -7.28 -15.39 -2.78
N GLU A 108 -6.47 -16.45 -2.76
CA GLU A 108 -5.65 -16.82 -1.58
C GLU A 108 -4.69 -15.71 -1.16
N LEU A 109 -4.00 -15.09 -2.13
CA LEU A 109 -3.09 -13.98 -1.83
C LEU A 109 -3.84 -12.77 -1.28
N LYS A 110 -5.05 -12.48 -1.80
CA LYS A 110 -5.90 -11.39 -1.30
C LYS A 110 -6.36 -11.67 0.13
N GLU A 111 -6.87 -12.88 0.41
CA GLU A 111 -7.32 -13.27 1.75
C GLU A 111 -6.16 -13.24 2.78
N LEU A 112 -4.96 -13.68 2.39
CA LEU A 112 -3.76 -13.58 3.24
C LEU A 112 -3.38 -12.13 3.57
N MET A 113 -3.64 -11.19 2.65
CA MET A 113 -3.35 -9.78 2.88
C MET A 113 -4.40 -9.09 3.74
N GLU A 114 -5.64 -9.55 3.69
CA GLU A 114 -6.76 -9.05 4.52
C GLU A 114 -6.73 -9.67 5.93
N ALA A 115 -6.04 -10.79 6.10
CA ALA A 115 -5.89 -11.44 7.40
C ALA A 115 -4.97 -10.62 8.32
N ASP A 116 -5.30 -10.56 9.60
CA ASP A 116 -4.45 -9.96 10.64
C ASP A 116 -3.28 -10.89 10.95
N VAL A 117 -2.27 -10.88 10.06
CA VAL A 117 -1.06 -11.70 10.18
C VAL A 117 0.16 -10.82 10.36
N ASP A 118 1.12 -11.28 11.16
CA ASP A 118 2.36 -10.60 11.50
C ASP A 118 3.49 -10.78 10.46
N PHE A 119 3.15 -11.14 9.22
CA PHE A 119 4.11 -11.34 8.13
C PHE A 119 3.62 -10.77 6.80
N GLY A 120 4.54 -10.38 5.93
CA GLY A 120 4.22 -9.94 4.58
C GLY A 120 4.00 -11.10 3.61
N VAL A 121 3.21 -10.88 2.57
CA VAL A 121 2.91 -11.86 1.51
C VAL A 121 4.18 -12.37 0.79
N ASP A 122 5.27 -11.61 0.81
CA ASP A 122 6.57 -11.98 0.25
C ASP A 122 7.17 -13.27 0.84
N ILE A 123 6.72 -13.72 2.02
CA ILE A 123 7.08 -15.02 2.60
C ILE A 123 6.62 -16.20 1.72
N THR A 124 5.58 -15.99 0.91
CA THR A 124 5.08 -16.99 -0.05
C THR A 124 6.03 -17.21 -1.23
N GLY A 125 6.98 -16.30 -1.44
CA GLY A 125 7.92 -16.29 -2.55
C GLY A 125 7.49 -15.42 -3.73
N PHE A 126 6.23 -14.98 -3.77
CA PHE A 126 5.75 -14.03 -4.78
C PHE A 126 6.30 -12.62 -4.51
N SER A 127 6.67 -11.91 -5.56
CA SER A 127 7.03 -10.50 -5.45
C SER A 127 5.78 -9.62 -5.33
N ILE A 128 5.94 -8.40 -4.81
CA ILE A 128 4.86 -7.42 -4.69
C ILE A 128 4.19 -7.17 -6.05
N ALA A 129 4.98 -7.07 -7.11
CA ALA A 129 4.48 -6.84 -8.47
C ALA A 129 3.66 -8.02 -9.01
N GLU A 130 4.08 -9.26 -8.74
CA GLU A 130 3.31 -10.46 -9.11
C GLU A 130 1.98 -10.51 -8.36
N VAL A 131 1.99 -10.21 -7.05
CA VAL A 131 0.77 -10.15 -6.23
C VAL A 131 -0.19 -9.09 -6.74
N ASP A 132 0.30 -7.87 -7.01
CA ASP A 132 -0.54 -6.80 -7.56
C ASP A 132 -1.14 -7.19 -8.90
N GLN A 133 -0.36 -7.80 -9.80
CA GLN A 133 -0.83 -8.24 -11.12
C GLN A 133 -1.90 -9.34 -11.02
N LEU A 134 -1.70 -10.34 -10.17
CA LEU A 134 -2.65 -11.43 -9.97
C LEU A 134 -3.99 -10.91 -9.40
N ILE A 135 -3.95 -10.07 -8.36
CA ILE A 135 -5.16 -9.51 -7.74
C ILE A 135 -5.90 -8.58 -8.71
N GLU A 136 -5.18 -7.78 -9.50
CA GLU A 136 -5.79 -6.95 -10.54
C GLU A 136 -6.48 -7.77 -11.63
N GLY A 137 -5.96 -8.95 -11.93
CA GLY A 137 -6.59 -9.89 -12.86
C GLY A 137 -8.00 -10.34 -12.42
N LEU A 138 -8.29 -10.36 -11.11
CA LEU A 138 -9.63 -10.68 -10.59
C LEU A 138 -10.69 -9.63 -10.95
N THR A 139 -10.29 -8.36 -11.05
CA THR A 139 -11.22 -7.27 -11.40
C THR A 139 -10.50 -6.33 -12.35
N PRO A 140 -10.51 -6.61 -13.65
CA PRO A 140 -9.86 -5.74 -14.63
C PRO A 140 -10.46 -4.33 -14.56
N SER A 141 -9.71 -3.37 -14.02
CA SER A 141 -10.03 -1.97 -14.17
C SER A 141 -9.23 -1.44 -15.35
N GLU A 142 -9.87 -0.74 -16.27
CA GLU A 142 -9.16 -0.09 -17.35
C GLU A 142 -8.19 0.95 -16.78
N PRO A 143 -6.87 0.88 -17.06
CA PRO A 143 -5.94 1.91 -16.65
C PRO A 143 -6.39 3.26 -17.22
N GLY A 144 -6.64 4.24 -16.35
CA GLY A 144 -7.01 5.59 -16.74
C GLY A 144 -8.48 5.76 -17.13
N ASP A 145 -9.41 5.05 -16.47
CA ASP A 145 -10.83 5.35 -16.60
C ASP A 145 -11.08 6.85 -16.30
N PRO A 146 -11.64 7.60 -17.26
CA PRO A 146 -11.97 9.01 -17.03
C PRO A 146 -12.95 9.25 -15.88
N ALA A 147 -13.65 8.21 -15.42
CA ALA A 147 -14.53 8.29 -14.26
C ALA A 147 -13.76 8.48 -12.96
N ASP A 148 -12.52 7.98 -12.87
CA ASP A 148 -11.67 8.13 -11.69
C ASP A 148 -11.30 9.60 -11.43
N ASP A 149 -11.13 10.37 -12.51
CA ASP A 149 -10.76 11.79 -12.46
C ASP A 149 -11.97 12.72 -12.34
N ARG A 150 -13.20 12.18 -12.26
CA ARG A 150 -14.40 13.00 -12.05
C ARG A 150 -14.39 13.65 -10.68
N LEU A 151 -14.73 14.91 -10.67
CA LEU A 151 -14.92 15.70 -9.45
C LEU A 151 -16.41 15.93 -9.23
N PRO A 152 -16.88 15.95 -7.96
CA PRO A 152 -18.27 16.29 -7.66
C PRO A 152 -18.59 17.74 -8.02
N GLU A 153 -19.83 18.03 -8.39
CA GLU A 153 -20.31 19.39 -8.65
C GLU A 153 -20.16 20.24 -7.37
N PRO A 154 -19.57 21.45 -7.43
CA PRO A 154 -19.32 22.29 -6.26
C PRO A 154 -20.57 22.59 -5.42
N GLU A 155 -21.71 22.76 -6.10
CA GLU A 155 -22.99 23.09 -5.48
C GLU A 155 -23.65 21.90 -4.76
N ALA A 156 -23.22 20.66 -5.08
CA ALA A 156 -23.74 19.44 -4.48
C ALA A 156 -23.04 19.03 -3.18
N VAL A 157 -21.92 19.70 -2.83
CA VAL A 157 -21.09 19.31 -1.69
C VAL A 157 -21.58 19.99 -0.40
N PRO A 158 -22.07 19.23 0.59
CA PRO A 158 -22.47 19.80 1.87
C PRO A 158 -21.25 20.26 2.67
N SER A 159 -21.34 21.43 3.33
CA SER A 159 -20.30 21.90 4.25
C SER A 159 -20.47 21.20 5.61
N ARG A 160 -19.50 20.37 5.99
CA ARG A 160 -19.51 19.61 7.25
C ARG A 160 -18.14 19.51 7.94
N CYS A 161 -17.05 19.78 7.21
CA CYS A 161 -15.71 19.71 7.74
C CYS A 161 -15.28 21.01 8.40
N GLN A 162 -14.56 20.95 9.51
CA GLN A 162 -13.99 22.09 10.22
C GLN A 162 -12.50 21.89 10.47
N PRO A 163 -11.71 22.96 10.66
CA PRO A 163 -10.31 22.83 11.04
C PRO A 163 -10.12 21.95 12.28
N GLY A 164 -9.26 20.94 12.19
CA GLY A 164 -9.00 19.97 13.25
C GLY A 164 -9.84 18.70 13.17
N ASP A 165 -10.78 18.59 12.25
CA ASP A 165 -11.55 17.37 12.09
C ASP A 165 -10.70 16.26 11.45
N LEU A 166 -10.78 15.07 12.04
CA LEU A 166 -10.22 13.84 11.50
C LEU A 166 -11.36 12.91 11.09
N TRP A 167 -11.36 12.54 9.83
CA TRP A 167 -12.35 11.68 9.19
C TRP A 167 -11.75 10.34 8.83
N GLN A 168 -12.53 9.27 9.04
CA GLN A 168 -12.26 7.92 8.53
C GLN A 168 -13.08 7.68 7.26
N LEU A 169 -12.41 7.19 6.21
CA LEU A 169 -12.97 6.88 4.91
C LEU A 169 -12.63 5.42 4.57
N GLY A 170 -13.39 4.46 5.10
CA GLY A 170 -12.99 3.06 5.09
C GLY A 170 -11.61 2.87 5.74
N PRO A 171 -10.57 2.38 5.03
CA PRO A 171 -9.22 2.21 5.58
C PRO A 171 -8.37 3.51 5.54
N HIS A 172 -8.91 4.61 5.02
CA HIS A 172 -8.19 5.86 4.82
C HIS A 172 -8.53 6.89 5.91
N HIS A 173 -7.64 7.88 6.11
CA HIS A 173 -7.90 9.02 6.98
C HIS A 173 -7.71 10.34 6.22
N LEU A 174 -8.56 11.33 6.52
CA LEU A 174 -8.44 12.70 6.09
C LEU A 174 -8.44 13.61 7.32
N ILE A 175 -7.48 14.51 7.43
CA ILE A 175 -7.46 15.54 8.47
C ILE A 175 -7.54 16.92 7.84
N CYS A 176 -8.40 17.79 8.39
CA CYS A 176 -8.44 19.19 8.04
C CYS A 176 -7.43 19.97 8.89
N GLY A 177 -6.26 20.31 8.31
CA GLY A 177 -5.19 20.92 9.10
C GLY A 177 -4.01 21.43 8.28
N ASP A 178 -3.06 22.04 8.99
CA ASP A 178 -1.85 22.59 8.40
C ASP A 178 -0.77 21.52 8.25
N ALA A 179 -0.32 21.27 7.03
CA ALA A 179 0.76 20.38 6.67
C ALA A 179 2.11 20.69 7.37
N LEU A 180 2.28 21.93 7.81
CA LEU A 180 3.48 22.39 8.50
C LEU A 180 3.47 22.08 10.01
N ASP A 181 2.30 21.79 10.59
CA ASP A 181 2.19 21.43 12.01
C ASP A 181 2.45 19.92 12.21
N PRO A 182 3.58 19.53 12.87
CA PRO A 182 3.88 18.12 13.08
C PRO A 182 2.85 17.39 13.95
N ARG A 183 2.05 18.11 14.77
CA ARG A 183 0.98 17.51 15.59
C ARG A 183 -0.16 17.01 14.71
N ILE A 184 -0.49 17.74 13.64
CA ILE A 184 -1.51 17.35 12.67
C ILE A 184 -1.09 16.06 11.97
N VAL A 185 0.17 15.96 11.55
CA VAL A 185 0.69 14.77 10.88
C VAL A 185 0.75 13.58 11.85
N ALA A 186 1.09 13.80 13.12
CA ALA A 186 1.06 12.78 14.17
C ALA A 186 -0.36 12.24 14.39
N ASP A 187 -1.35 13.14 14.48
CA ASP A 187 -2.76 12.78 14.67
C ASP A 187 -3.31 12.00 13.46
N LEU A 188 -2.93 12.40 12.23
CA LEU A 188 -3.33 11.73 10.99
C LEU A 188 -2.81 10.30 10.89
N LEU A 189 -1.59 10.06 11.38
CA LEU A 189 -0.91 8.76 11.23
C LEU A 189 -1.11 7.83 12.42
N ASP A 190 -1.57 8.32 13.56
CA ASP A 190 -1.83 7.53 14.78
C ASP A 190 -0.70 6.54 15.11
N SER A 191 0.53 7.05 15.27
CA SER A 191 1.76 6.28 15.51
C SER A 191 2.26 5.38 14.37
N GLU A 192 1.53 5.24 13.27
CA GLU A 192 1.99 4.54 12.08
C GLU A 192 2.96 5.39 11.24
N LYS A 193 3.65 4.79 10.28
CA LYS A 193 4.53 5.49 9.35
C LYS A 193 4.16 5.24 7.90
N ALA A 194 4.30 6.26 7.08
CA ALA A 194 4.07 6.16 5.65
C ALA A 194 5.14 5.29 4.96
N GLU A 195 4.70 4.39 4.09
CA GLU A 195 5.57 3.57 3.24
C GLU A 195 6.04 4.32 2.01
N MET A 196 5.23 5.27 1.54
CA MET A 196 5.56 6.19 0.46
C MET A 196 4.82 7.51 0.60
N VAL A 197 5.27 8.50 -0.14
CA VAL A 197 4.59 9.80 -0.28
C VAL A 197 4.31 10.07 -1.75
N PHE A 198 3.10 10.58 -2.03
CA PHE A 198 2.80 11.28 -3.27
C PHE A 198 2.07 12.57 -2.92
N THR A 199 2.68 13.72 -3.21
CA THR A 199 2.15 15.00 -2.74
C THR A 199 2.36 16.13 -3.74
N ASP A 200 1.43 17.10 -3.73
CA ASP A 200 1.39 18.22 -4.68
C ASP A 200 1.29 19.54 -3.91
N PRO A 201 2.41 20.03 -3.32
CA PRO A 201 2.38 21.29 -2.59
C PRO A 201 2.01 22.48 -3.51
N PRO A 202 1.47 23.56 -2.99
CA PRO A 202 1.21 24.77 -3.77
C PRO A 202 2.52 25.33 -4.35
N TYR A 203 2.47 25.84 -5.60
CA TYR A 203 3.68 26.19 -6.37
C TYR A 203 4.15 27.62 -6.20
N ASN A 204 3.59 28.37 -5.25
CA ASN A 204 3.86 29.81 -5.08
C ASN A 204 3.63 30.61 -6.38
N VAL A 205 2.55 30.32 -7.09
CA VAL A 205 2.15 30.96 -8.33
C VAL A 205 0.72 31.43 -8.18
N ALA A 206 0.46 32.73 -8.38
CA ALA A 206 -0.88 33.27 -8.34
C ALA A 206 -1.79 32.56 -9.34
N ILE A 207 -2.97 32.13 -8.89
CA ILE A 207 -3.97 31.48 -9.76
C ILE A 207 -4.53 32.47 -10.73
N ASP A 208 -4.80 33.71 -10.27
CA ASP A 208 -5.31 34.78 -11.13
C ASP A 208 -4.27 35.19 -12.18
N GLY A 209 -4.66 35.10 -13.45
CA GLY A 209 -3.78 35.39 -14.59
C GLY A 209 -2.83 34.27 -15.04
N ASN A 210 -2.51 33.28 -14.21
CA ASN A 210 -1.60 32.18 -14.58
C ASN A 210 -2.32 30.84 -14.83
N VAL A 211 -3.40 30.56 -14.13
CA VAL A 211 -4.16 29.31 -14.23
C VAL A 211 -5.52 29.53 -14.89
N SER A 212 -6.25 30.57 -14.49
CA SER A 212 -7.61 30.88 -15.01
C SER A 212 -7.60 31.55 -16.39
N GLY A 213 -6.49 32.12 -16.83
CA GLY A 213 -6.34 32.77 -18.13
C GLY A 213 -7.44 33.81 -18.42
N LEU A 214 -7.92 33.88 -19.68
CA LEU A 214 -9.06 34.73 -20.10
C LEU A 214 -10.41 34.00 -19.95
N GLY A 215 -10.49 32.92 -19.21
CA GLY A 215 -11.72 32.13 -18.99
C GLY A 215 -12.76 32.86 -18.11
N LYS A 216 -14.03 32.43 -18.20
CA LYS A 216 -15.14 32.95 -17.38
C LYS A 216 -15.12 32.42 -15.93
N VAL A 217 -14.37 31.35 -15.65
CA VAL A 217 -14.28 30.71 -14.35
C VAL A 217 -13.15 31.34 -13.54
N ARG A 218 -13.47 31.92 -12.39
CA ARG A 218 -12.48 32.38 -11.41
C ARG A 218 -12.34 31.36 -10.31
N HIS A 219 -11.11 30.90 -10.07
CA HIS A 219 -10.78 30.05 -8.95
C HIS A 219 -10.47 30.87 -7.71
N ARG A 220 -10.78 30.33 -6.54
CA ARG A 220 -10.31 30.89 -5.28
C ARG A 220 -8.80 30.66 -5.19
N GLU A 221 -8.05 31.66 -4.70
CA GLU A 221 -6.61 31.48 -4.41
C GLU A 221 -6.41 30.40 -3.36
N PHE A 222 -5.26 29.73 -3.43
CA PHE A 222 -4.87 28.81 -2.37
C PHE A 222 -4.71 29.54 -1.04
N ALA A 223 -4.91 28.85 0.07
CA ALA A 223 -4.80 29.43 1.40
C ALA A 223 -3.36 29.84 1.75
N MET A 224 -2.35 29.35 1.00
CA MET A 224 -0.93 29.68 1.16
C MET A 224 -0.16 29.43 -0.14
N ALA A 225 1.02 30.04 -0.27
CA ALA A 225 1.93 29.94 -1.41
C ALA A 225 1.25 30.21 -2.78
N SER A 226 0.51 31.35 -2.85
CA SER A 226 -0.19 31.83 -4.04
C SER A 226 0.59 32.95 -4.76
N GLY A 227 1.93 32.94 -4.69
CA GLY A 227 2.80 33.96 -5.31
C GLY A 227 3.23 35.08 -4.36
N GLU A 228 2.86 35.02 -3.10
CA GLU A 228 3.19 36.02 -2.07
C GLU A 228 4.58 35.77 -1.43
N MET A 229 5.11 34.55 -1.49
CA MET A 229 6.36 34.18 -0.82
C MET A 229 7.58 34.57 -1.66
N THR A 230 8.59 35.13 -1.00
CA THR A 230 9.94 35.25 -1.56
C THR A 230 10.54 33.87 -1.75
N ARG A 231 11.63 33.79 -2.53
CA ARG A 231 12.37 32.55 -2.74
C ARG A 231 12.77 31.88 -1.41
N ALA A 232 13.31 32.65 -0.47
CA ALA A 232 13.76 32.13 0.82
C ALA A 232 12.58 31.60 1.68
N GLU A 233 11.45 32.33 1.71
CA GLU A 233 10.24 31.90 2.42
C GLU A 233 9.67 30.65 1.80
N PHE A 234 9.62 30.55 0.48
CA PHE A 234 9.13 29.37 -0.20
C PHE A 234 10.03 28.13 0.01
N THR A 235 11.37 28.31 -0.02
CA THR A 235 12.30 27.25 0.36
C THR A 235 12.08 26.78 1.81
N ALA A 236 11.87 27.70 2.74
CA ALA A 236 11.59 27.38 4.13
C ALA A 236 10.25 26.65 4.31
N PHE A 237 9.22 27.07 3.58
CA PHE A 237 7.90 26.40 3.54
C PHE A 237 8.05 24.94 3.09
N LEU A 238 8.69 24.71 1.94
CA LEU A 238 8.95 23.36 1.42
C LEU A 238 9.78 22.52 2.40
N SER A 239 10.83 23.11 2.99
CA SER A 239 11.70 22.43 3.94
C SER A 239 10.93 21.99 5.19
N SER A 240 10.00 22.82 5.71
CA SER A 240 9.16 22.49 6.85
C SER A 240 8.21 21.32 6.54
N ALA A 241 7.57 21.34 5.37
CA ALA A 241 6.72 20.25 4.92
C ALA A 241 7.53 18.94 4.74
N PHE A 242 8.73 19.03 4.15
CA PHE A 242 9.60 17.87 3.94
C PHE A 242 10.12 17.28 5.25
N ALA A 243 10.41 18.12 6.25
CA ALA A 243 10.78 17.65 7.59
C ALA A 243 9.67 16.77 8.19
N ASN A 244 8.40 17.17 8.05
CA ASN A 244 7.26 16.37 8.47
C ASN A 244 7.14 15.08 7.65
N LEU A 245 7.21 15.14 6.32
CA LEU A 245 7.17 13.94 5.46
C LEU A 245 8.24 12.93 5.86
N VAL A 246 9.48 13.37 6.07
CA VAL A 246 10.63 12.54 6.48
C VAL A 246 10.42 11.93 7.86
N ALA A 247 9.99 12.74 8.85
CA ALA A 247 9.81 12.28 10.23
C ALA A 247 8.75 11.20 10.36
N TYR A 248 7.69 11.27 9.55
CA TYR A 248 6.53 10.38 9.62
C TYR A 248 6.50 9.27 8.56
N SER A 249 7.61 9.07 7.83
CA SER A 249 7.76 7.99 6.85
C SER A 249 8.78 6.94 7.30
N LEU A 250 8.71 5.77 6.71
CA LEU A 250 9.67 4.68 6.92
C LEU A 250 11.04 5.04 6.34
N ASP A 251 12.11 4.55 6.96
CA ASP A 251 13.46 4.58 6.38
C ASP A 251 13.47 3.75 5.08
N GLY A 252 13.94 4.35 3.99
CA GLY A 252 13.92 3.76 2.65
C GLY A 252 12.68 4.12 1.81
N SER A 253 11.68 4.83 2.36
CA SER A 253 10.50 5.27 1.59
C SER A 253 10.89 6.21 0.44
N ILE A 254 10.11 6.16 -0.64
CA ILE A 254 10.22 7.07 -1.78
C ILE A 254 9.10 8.11 -1.71
N HIS A 255 9.48 9.37 -1.86
CA HIS A 255 8.59 10.51 -1.84
C HIS A 255 8.55 11.16 -3.23
N PHE A 256 7.38 11.12 -3.87
CA PHE A 256 7.12 11.83 -5.11
C PHE A 256 6.51 13.18 -4.78
N VAL A 257 7.23 14.26 -5.13
CA VAL A 257 6.81 15.64 -4.87
C VAL A 257 6.67 16.38 -6.19
N CYS A 258 5.46 16.84 -6.50
CA CYS A 258 5.19 17.60 -7.71
C CYS A 258 5.68 19.04 -7.59
N MET A 259 6.12 19.63 -8.70
CA MET A 259 6.51 21.03 -8.78
C MET A 259 6.49 21.57 -10.21
N ASP A 260 6.24 22.86 -10.33
CA ASP A 260 6.42 23.64 -11.55
C ASP A 260 7.90 23.87 -11.83
N TRP A 261 8.27 23.98 -13.11
CA TRP A 261 9.65 24.18 -13.55
C TRP A 261 10.30 25.49 -13.02
N ARG A 262 9.51 26.50 -12.64
CA ARG A 262 10.00 27.78 -12.13
C ARG A 262 10.66 27.65 -10.76
N HIS A 263 10.20 26.69 -9.96
CA HIS A 263 10.62 26.50 -8.56
C HIS A 263 11.51 25.27 -8.35
N VAL A 264 12.18 24.79 -9.42
CA VAL A 264 13.16 23.69 -9.36
C VAL A 264 14.29 24.00 -8.36
N GLY A 265 14.75 25.24 -8.31
CA GLY A 265 15.84 25.66 -7.41
C GLY A 265 15.49 25.48 -5.94
N GLU A 266 14.32 26.00 -5.52
CA GLU A 266 13.80 25.93 -4.15
C GLU A 266 13.50 24.48 -3.76
N MET A 267 12.94 23.67 -4.70
CA MET A 267 12.66 22.25 -4.52
C MET A 267 13.95 21.46 -4.25
N LEU A 268 15.01 21.70 -5.02
CA LEU A 268 16.29 21.02 -4.85
C LEU A 268 16.99 21.44 -3.55
N GLU A 269 16.93 22.73 -3.18
CA GLU A 269 17.50 23.25 -1.96
C GLU A 269 16.82 22.67 -0.73
N ALA A 270 15.48 22.72 -0.66
CA ALA A 270 14.70 22.12 0.41
C ALA A 270 14.87 20.58 0.45
N GLY A 271 14.92 19.93 -0.72
CA GLY A 271 15.15 18.49 -0.83
C GLY A 271 16.51 18.07 -0.29
N ALA A 272 17.58 18.77 -0.65
CA ALA A 272 18.93 18.47 -0.16
C ALA A 272 19.09 18.66 1.35
N ALA A 273 18.28 19.52 1.97
CA ALA A 273 18.30 19.74 3.41
C ALA A 273 17.62 18.63 4.22
N ASN A 274 16.68 17.88 3.62
CA ASN A 274 15.83 16.94 4.36
C ASN A 274 15.99 15.48 3.94
N TYR A 275 16.28 15.19 2.67
CA TYR A 275 16.33 13.84 2.12
C TYR A 275 17.76 13.34 1.95
N ALA A 276 17.92 12.02 2.04
CA ALA A 276 19.23 11.38 1.85
C ALA A 276 19.68 11.41 0.39
N GLU A 277 18.74 11.34 -0.57
CA GLU A 277 19.06 11.22 -2.00
C GLU A 277 17.91 11.72 -2.87
N LEU A 278 18.21 12.45 -3.93
CA LEU A 278 17.32 12.62 -5.07
C LEU A 278 17.52 11.42 -6.02
N LYS A 279 16.57 10.50 -6.06
CA LYS A 279 16.65 9.30 -6.90
C LYS A 279 16.49 9.62 -8.38
N ASN A 280 15.53 10.48 -8.71
CA ASN A 280 15.24 10.87 -10.08
C ASN A 280 14.39 12.14 -10.13
N MET A 281 14.41 12.79 -11.28
CA MET A 281 13.47 13.81 -11.68
C MET A 281 12.63 13.26 -12.82
N ILE A 282 11.32 13.23 -12.64
CA ILE A 282 10.34 12.68 -13.56
C ILE A 282 9.66 13.85 -14.27
N VAL A 283 9.47 13.70 -15.57
CA VAL A 283 8.74 14.67 -16.39
C VAL A 283 7.37 14.08 -16.73
N TRP A 284 6.31 14.63 -16.13
CA TRP A 284 4.96 14.31 -16.53
C TRP A 284 4.60 15.13 -17.77
N VAL A 285 4.43 14.45 -18.91
CA VAL A 285 4.04 15.05 -20.19
C VAL A 285 2.54 15.01 -20.35
N LYS A 286 1.94 16.18 -20.57
CA LYS A 286 0.50 16.36 -20.83
C LYS A 286 0.21 16.33 -22.32
N ASP A 287 -1.02 15.97 -22.69
CA ASP A 287 -1.51 15.99 -24.07
C ASP A 287 -1.69 17.42 -24.60
N ASN A 288 -1.92 18.42 -23.74
CA ASN A 288 -2.08 19.83 -24.09
C ASN A 288 -0.98 20.72 -23.50
N GLY A 289 -0.55 21.75 -24.25
CA GLY A 289 0.29 22.81 -23.72
C GLY A 289 -0.54 23.86 -22.96
N GLY A 290 -0.12 24.16 -21.72
CA GLY A 290 -0.63 25.28 -20.94
C GLY A 290 -0.24 26.65 -21.54
N MET A 291 -0.64 27.73 -20.86
CA MET A 291 -0.19 29.09 -21.20
C MET A 291 1.32 29.21 -20.94
N GLY A 292 2.02 30.01 -21.69
CA GLY A 292 3.44 30.25 -21.51
C GLY A 292 3.88 31.56 -22.14
N SER A 293 4.92 32.17 -21.55
CA SER A 293 5.44 33.46 -22.04
C SER A 293 6.50 33.32 -23.15
N PHE A 294 7.24 32.21 -23.19
CA PHE A 294 8.26 31.91 -24.20
C PHE A 294 7.92 30.62 -24.94
N TYR A 295 7.99 29.48 -24.26
CA TYR A 295 7.41 28.23 -24.75
C TYR A 295 6.16 27.87 -23.96
N ARG A 296 5.18 27.22 -24.62
CA ARG A 296 4.02 26.67 -23.93
C ARG A 296 4.45 25.44 -23.15
N SER A 297 4.19 25.46 -21.83
CA SER A 297 4.55 24.34 -20.96
C SER A 297 3.60 23.16 -21.18
N ARG A 298 4.15 22.01 -21.56
CA ARG A 298 3.44 20.74 -21.78
C ARG A 298 3.79 19.70 -20.71
N HIS A 299 4.44 20.14 -19.65
CA HIS A 299 4.91 19.23 -18.60
C HIS A 299 4.79 19.85 -17.22
N GLU A 300 4.82 18.97 -16.24
CA GLU A 300 5.15 19.26 -14.84
C GLU A 300 6.28 18.33 -14.39
N LEU A 301 6.95 18.68 -13.29
CA LEU A 301 8.06 17.92 -12.74
C LEU A 301 7.60 17.20 -11.49
N ILE A 302 8.13 15.97 -11.28
CA ILE A 302 7.93 15.20 -10.07
C ILE A 302 9.30 14.76 -9.58
N PHE A 303 9.63 15.15 -8.36
CA PHE A 303 10.90 14.84 -7.74
C PHE A 303 10.75 13.58 -6.90
N ALA A 304 11.51 12.53 -7.24
CA ALA A 304 11.55 11.29 -6.48
C ALA A 304 12.70 11.35 -5.47
N PHE A 305 12.38 11.73 -4.23
CA PHE A 305 13.35 11.74 -3.14
C PHE A 305 13.31 10.42 -2.36
N LYS A 306 14.44 10.05 -1.77
CA LYS A 306 14.55 8.90 -0.88
C LYS A 306 14.74 9.36 0.55
N ASN A 307 13.90 8.88 1.45
CA ASN A 307 14.04 9.05 2.89
C ASN A 307 15.03 8.02 3.46
N GLY A 308 16.03 8.50 4.21
CA GLY A 308 16.97 7.67 4.95
C GLY A 308 17.86 6.76 4.09
N VAL A 309 18.43 5.73 4.71
CA VAL A 309 19.50 4.89 4.12
C VAL A 309 19.07 3.46 3.80
N ALA A 310 17.96 2.97 4.38
CA ALA A 310 17.47 1.62 4.13
C ALA A 310 17.18 1.40 2.62
N PRO A 311 17.22 0.16 2.12
CA PRO A 311 16.78 -0.14 0.76
C PRO A 311 15.34 0.30 0.52
N HIS A 312 15.07 0.95 -0.60
CA HIS A 312 13.71 1.29 -1.02
C HIS A 312 13.02 0.11 -1.70
N LEU A 313 11.70 0.10 -1.66
CA LEU A 313 10.90 -0.81 -2.47
C LEU A 313 11.03 -0.44 -3.94
N ASN A 314 11.12 -1.45 -4.79
CA ASN A 314 11.17 -1.30 -6.25
C ASN A 314 10.39 -2.47 -6.87
N SER A 315 9.15 -2.23 -7.27
CA SER A 315 8.25 -3.26 -7.81
C SER A 315 8.25 -3.29 -9.34
N PHE A 316 9.01 -2.45 -10.04
CA PHE A 316 9.10 -2.52 -11.49
C PHE A 316 10.34 -3.30 -12.00
N GLU A 317 11.35 -3.53 -11.17
CA GLU A 317 12.51 -4.40 -11.41
C GLU A 317 13.03 -4.38 -12.87
N LEU A 318 13.14 -3.19 -13.48
CA LEU A 318 13.53 -2.97 -14.88
C LEU A 318 12.64 -3.71 -15.91
N GLY A 319 11.36 -3.91 -15.59
CA GLY A 319 10.38 -4.48 -16.50
C GLY A 319 10.21 -6.00 -16.43
N GLN A 320 10.78 -6.69 -15.43
CA GLN A 320 10.63 -8.15 -15.27
C GLN A 320 9.17 -8.60 -15.10
N HIS A 321 8.30 -7.73 -14.58
CA HIS A 321 6.88 -8.00 -14.37
C HIS A 321 5.97 -7.17 -15.30
N GLY A 322 6.42 -6.88 -16.52
CA GLY A 322 5.64 -6.11 -17.51
C GLY A 322 5.54 -4.61 -17.21
N ARG A 323 6.12 -4.12 -16.10
CA ARG A 323 6.09 -2.72 -15.69
C ARG A 323 7.33 -1.98 -16.15
N TYR A 324 7.38 -1.64 -17.43
CA TYR A 324 8.48 -0.89 -18.00
C TYR A 324 8.31 0.60 -17.68
N ARG A 325 9.08 1.12 -16.71
CA ARG A 325 8.99 2.51 -16.24
C ARG A 325 10.19 3.33 -16.69
N THR A 326 9.91 4.50 -17.22
CA THR A 326 10.91 5.52 -17.53
C THR A 326 10.64 6.76 -16.67
N ASN A 327 11.55 7.74 -16.70
CA ASN A 327 11.33 9.02 -16.02
C ASN A 327 10.57 10.06 -16.91
N VAL A 328 10.00 9.61 -18.01
CA VAL A 328 9.04 10.39 -18.79
C VAL A 328 7.68 9.69 -18.65
N TRP A 329 6.74 10.38 -17.99
CA TRP A 329 5.41 9.87 -17.72
C TRP A 329 4.40 10.56 -18.62
N GLU A 330 3.73 9.80 -19.47
CA GLU A 330 2.72 10.30 -20.41
C GLU A 330 1.32 9.97 -19.88
N TYR A 331 0.68 10.96 -19.26
CA TYR A 331 -0.70 10.86 -18.80
C TYR A 331 -1.47 12.07 -19.28
N ARG A 332 -2.72 11.86 -19.71
CA ARG A 332 -3.59 12.95 -20.13
C ARG A 332 -3.83 13.90 -18.95
N GLY A 333 -3.70 15.20 -19.20
CA GLY A 333 -4.12 16.19 -18.25
C GLY A 333 -5.65 16.19 -18.13
N VAL A 334 -6.18 16.41 -16.92
CA VAL A 334 -7.64 16.47 -16.67
C VAL A 334 -8.31 17.58 -17.51
N ASN A 335 -7.53 18.49 -18.06
CA ASN A 335 -7.96 19.64 -18.89
C ASN A 335 -8.15 19.32 -20.37
N THR A 336 -8.23 18.06 -20.80
CA THR A 336 -8.43 17.68 -22.20
C THR A 336 -9.85 17.99 -22.68
N LEU A 337 -9.99 18.52 -23.92
CA LEU A 337 -11.23 19.01 -24.54
C LEU A 337 -12.38 17.98 -24.53
N LYS A 338 -13.29 18.05 -23.53
CA LYS A 338 -14.59 17.37 -23.52
C LYS A 338 -15.71 18.35 -23.20
N SER A 339 -16.94 18.06 -23.64
CA SER A 339 -18.15 18.78 -23.18
C SER A 339 -18.35 18.56 -21.67
N GLY A 340 -18.52 19.60 -20.87
CA GLY A 340 -18.54 19.58 -19.39
C GLY A 340 -17.31 20.19 -18.71
N ARG A 341 -16.29 20.54 -19.48
CA ARG A 341 -14.96 21.01 -19.06
C ARG A 341 -14.94 22.22 -18.11
N LEU A 342 -15.89 23.14 -18.27
CA LEU A 342 -15.91 24.39 -17.46
C LEU A 342 -16.25 24.13 -16.00
N GLU A 343 -16.99 23.06 -15.74
CA GLU A 343 -17.42 22.66 -14.40
C GLU A 343 -16.30 21.90 -13.67
N GLU A 344 -15.58 20.99 -14.35
CA GLU A 344 -14.42 20.27 -13.79
C GLU A 344 -13.27 21.21 -13.42
N LEU A 345 -13.00 22.23 -14.24
CA LEU A 345 -12.00 23.26 -13.96
C LEU A 345 -12.38 24.20 -12.81
N ALA A 346 -13.68 24.34 -12.50
CA ALA A 346 -14.16 25.17 -11.41
C ALA A 346 -13.81 24.61 -10.01
N MET A 347 -13.41 23.32 -9.93
CA MET A 347 -13.22 22.65 -8.66
C MET A 347 -11.79 22.71 -8.10
N HIS A 348 -10.79 22.48 -8.94
CA HIS A 348 -9.38 22.62 -8.56
C HIS A 348 -8.55 22.91 -9.81
N PRO A 349 -7.67 23.92 -9.79
CA PRO A 349 -6.94 24.36 -10.97
C PRO A 349 -5.89 23.36 -11.48
N THR A 350 -5.48 22.38 -10.65
CA THR A 350 -4.36 21.47 -10.92
C THR A 350 -4.62 20.05 -10.44
N VAL A 351 -5.66 19.40 -10.98
CA VAL A 351 -5.96 18.00 -10.63
C VAL A 351 -4.91 17.06 -11.23
N LYS A 352 -4.32 16.19 -10.42
CA LYS A 352 -3.40 15.14 -10.87
C LYS A 352 -4.19 13.90 -11.33
N PRO A 353 -3.84 13.29 -12.48
CA PRO A 353 -4.51 12.08 -12.96
C PRO A 353 -4.36 10.93 -11.96
N VAL A 354 -5.46 10.29 -11.60
CA VAL A 354 -5.46 9.15 -10.68
C VAL A 354 -4.59 8.02 -11.21
N ALA A 355 -4.63 7.72 -12.52
CA ALA A 355 -3.81 6.69 -13.15
C ALA A 355 -2.29 6.90 -12.95
N MET A 356 -1.82 8.14 -13.00
CA MET A 356 -0.42 8.48 -12.76
C MET A 356 -0.01 8.16 -11.31
N ILE A 357 -0.88 8.49 -10.36
CA ILE A 357 -0.62 8.24 -8.94
C ILE A 357 -0.72 6.74 -8.64
N VAL A 358 -1.66 6.02 -9.25
CA VAL A 358 -1.78 4.55 -9.15
C VAL A 358 -0.47 3.87 -9.53
N ASP A 359 0.13 4.27 -10.66
CA ASP A 359 1.40 3.71 -11.10
C ASP A 359 2.55 4.05 -10.14
N ALA A 360 2.63 5.29 -9.65
CA ALA A 360 3.62 5.69 -8.65
C ALA A 360 3.49 4.88 -7.36
N ILE A 361 2.26 4.66 -6.88
CA ILE A 361 1.97 3.86 -5.69
C ILE A 361 2.45 2.41 -5.87
N LYS A 362 2.13 1.79 -7.00
CA LYS A 362 2.54 0.42 -7.32
C LYS A 362 4.05 0.27 -7.47
N ASP A 363 4.75 1.30 -7.91
CA ASP A 363 6.21 1.26 -8.10
C ASP A 363 6.96 1.04 -6.78
N VAL A 364 6.50 1.61 -5.66
CA VAL A 364 7.30 1.74 -4.43
C VAL A 364 6.56 1.42 -3.13
N SER A 365 5.39 0.78 -3.19
CA SER A 365 4.63 0.41 -2.00
C SER A 365 3.96 -0.96 -2.10
N ARG A 366 3.63 -1.54 -0.95
CA ARG A 366 2.85 -2.78 -0.83
C ARG A 366 1.37 -2.49 -0.68
N ARG A 367 0.52 -3.47 -0.99
CA ARG A 367 -0.89 -3.42 -0.57
C ARG A 367 -0.97 -3.33 0.96
N GLY A 368 -1.95 -2.58 1.47
CA GLY A 368 -2.07 -2.26 2.89
C GLY A 368 -1.06 -1.22 3.39
N GLY A 369 -0.01 -0.88 2.63
CA GLY A 369 0.95 0.16 2.97
C GLY A 369 0.31 1.55 2.99
N ILE A 370 0.88 2.48 3.77
CA ILE A 370 0.38 3.85 3.91
C ILE A 370 0.97 4.75 2.82
N VAL A 371 0.08 5.43 2.10
CA VAL A 371 0.39 6.53 1.17
C VAL A 371 0.08 7.84 1.88
N LEU A 372 1.08 8.68 2.10
CA LEU A 372 0.92 9.97 2.76
C LEU A 372 0.87 11.09 1.70
N ASP A 373 -0.12 11.98 1.87
CA ASP A 373 -0.27 13.21 1.10
C ASP A 373 -0.62 14.36 2.03
N LEU A 374 0.29 15.33 2.19
CA LEU A 374 0.07 16.49 3.07
C LEU A 374 -0.65 17.66 2.39
N PHE A 375 -0.95 17.55 1.10
CA PHE A 375 -1.63 18.60 0.31
C PHE A 375 -2.71 17.95 -0.56
N GLY A 376 -3.81 17.52 0.10
CA GLY A 376 -4.83 16.64 -0.46
C GLY A 376 -5.54 17.17 -1.71
N GLY A 377 -5.78 18.48 -1.77
CA GLY A 377 -6.36 19.17 -2.91
C GLY A 377 -7.69 18.57 -3.37
N SER A 378 -7.66 17.85 -4.50
CA SER A 378 -8.83 17.16 -5.05
C SER A 378 -9.05 15.74 -4.54
N GLY A 379 -8.12 15.17 -3.75
CA GLY A 379 -8.18 13.81 -3.24
C GLY A 379 -7.77 12.72 -4.23
N SER A 380 -7.05 13.06 -5.31
CA SER A 380 -6.63 12.06 -6.30
C SER A 380 -5.72 10.97 -5.71
N SER A 381 -4.86 11.31 -4.74
CA SER A 381 -4.00 10.36 -4.00
C SER A 381 -4.83 9.37 -3.18
N LEU A 382 -5.94 9.81 -2.57
CA LEU A 382 -6.85 8.96 -1.82
C LEU A 382 -7.56 7.95 -2.73
N ILE A 383 -8.10 8.39 -3.87
CA ILE A 383 -8.73 7.50 -4.85
C ILE A 383 -7.72 6.48 -5.40
N ALA A 384 -6.50 6.93 -5.71
CA ALA A 384 -5.44 6.05 -6.20
C ALA A 384 -5.03 4.99 -5.15
N ALA A 385 -4.92 5.38 -3.88
CA ALA A 385 -4.65 4.44 -2.79
C ALA A 385 -5.79 3.43 -2.60
N HIS A 386 -7.05 3.88 -2.67
CA HIS A 386 -8.23 3.00 -2.61
C HIS A 386 -8.20 1.96 -3.74
N LYS A 387 -8.02 2.38 -4.99
CA LYS A 387 -7.95 1.49 -6.17
C LYS A 387 -6.86 0.44 -6.07
N THR A 388 -5.76 0.77 -5.43
CA THR A 388 -4.58 -0.10 -5.32
C THR A 388 -4.56 -0.94 -4.04
N GLY A 389 -5.57 -0.81 -3.16
CA GLY A 389 -5.61 -1.49 -1.88
C GLY A 389 -4.53 -0.99 -0.90
N ARG A 390 -4.13 0.27 -1.01
CA ARG A 390 -3.28 0.97 -0.04
C ARG A 390 -4.14 1.82 0.88
N ARG A 391 -3.57 2.27 1.99
CA ARG A 391 -4.24 3.14 2.97
C ARG A 391 -3.76 4.58 2.79
N ALA A 392 -4.64 5.48 2.39
CA ALA A 392 -4.28 6.90 2.31
C ALA A 392 -4.30 7.56 3.69
N ARG A 393 -3.37 8.49 3.90
CA ARG A 393 -3.35 9.46 4.98
C ARG A 393 -3.21 10.83 4.35
N VAL A 394 -4.30 11.61 4.37
CA VAL A 394 -4.40 12.85 3.61
C VAL A 394 -4.60 14.02 4.57
N CYS A 395 -3.80 15.08 4.41
CA CYS A 395 -3.98 16.35 5.07
C CYS A 395 -4.40 17.39 4.04
N GLU A 396 -5.40 18.21 4.37
CA GLU A 396 -5.84 19.33 3.56
C GLU A 396 -6.18 20.52 4.46
N LEU A 397 -5.71 21.70 4.10
CA LEU A 397 -5.86 22.90 4.92
C LEU A 397 -7.26 23.50 4.84
N ASP A 398 -7.84 23.54 3.65
CA ASP A 398 -9.13 24.22 3.41
C ASP A 398 -10.31 23.27 3.64
N PRO A 399 -11.20 23.55 4.63
CA PRO A 399 -12.39 22.74 4.90
C PRO A 399 -13.26 22.48 3.67
N VAL A 400 -13.31 23.43 2.73
CA VAL A 400 -14.09 23.27 1.48
C VAL A 400 -13.50 22.18 0.59
N TYR A 401 -12.17 22.09 0.52
CA TYR A 401 -11.51 20.99 -0.20
C TYR A 401 -11.64 19.67 0.55
N CYS A 402 -11.60 19.69 1.88
CA CYS A 402 -11.90 18.48 2.69
C CYS A 402 -13.30 17.95 2.39
N ASP A 403 -14.34 18.81 2.37
CA ASP A 403 -15.71 18.41 2.02
C ASP A 403 -15.81 17.78 0.62
N ARG A 404 -15.05 18.31 -0.35
CA ARG A 404 -14.96 17.76 -1.71
C ARG A 404 -14.29 16.39 -1.74
N ILE A 405 -13.21 16.20 -0.99
CA ILE A 405 -12.52 14.93 -0.86
C ILE A 405 -13.47 13.87 -0.26
N LEU A 406 -14.18 14.21 0.82
CA LEU A 406 -15.16 13.34 1.47
C LEU A 406 -16.23 12.91 0.46
N HIS A 407 -16.88 13.87 -0.19
CA HIS A 407 -17.96 13.60 -1.14
C HIS A 407 -17.47 12.79 -2.38
N ARG A 408 -16.27 13.11 -2.89
CA ARG A 408 -15.66 12.37 -4.00
C ARG A 408 -15.44 10.90 -3.62
N TRP A 409 -14.89 10.65 -2.45
CA TRP A 409 -14.63 9.28 -1.99
C TRP A 409 -15.94 8.51 -1.72
N GLU A 410 -16.91 9.12 -1.04
CA GLU A 410 -18.22 8.51 -0.79
C GLU A 410 -18.92 8.11 -2.08
N THR A 411 -18.88 8.97 -3.08
CA THR A 411 -19.45 8.68 -4.41
C THR A 411 -18.70 7.56 -5.11
N PHE A 412 -17.38 7.52 -4.98
CA PHE A 412 -16.51 6.54 -5.61
C PHE A 412 -16.61 5.17 -4.93
N ALA A 413 -16.45 5.13 -3.61
CA ALA A 413 -16.44 3.91 -2.80
C ALA A 413 -17.86 3.37 -2.54
N LYS A 414 -18.90 4.20 -2.68
CA LYS A 414 -20.29 3.93 -2.27
C LYS A 414 -20.39 3.55 -0.80
N ASP A 415 -19.64 4.28 0.02
CA ASP A 415 -19.52 4.12 1.45
C ASP A 415 -19.52 5.49 2.11
N ASP A 416 -19.87 5.60 3.39
CA ASP A 416 -19.97 6.86 4.10
C ASP A 416 -18.68 7.16 4.88
N ALA A 417 -18.26 8.42 4.87
CA ALA A 417 -17.14 8.89 5.69
C ALA A 417 -17.61 9.20 7.12
N GLU A 418 -16.83 8.78 8.12
CA GLU A 418 -17.12 8.95 9.53
C GLU A 418 -16.20 9.97 10.19
N LEU A 419 -16.77 10.93 10.94
CA LEU A 419 -16.00 11.85 11.77
C LEU A 419 -15.54 11.12 13.04
N ILE A 420 -14.24 10.82 13.13
CA ILE A 420 -13.69 10.07 14.26
C ILE A 420 -13.11 10.95 15.37
N ALA A 421 -12.68 12.17 15.05
CA ALA A 421 -12.25 13.14 16.05
C ALA A 421 -12.38 14.57 15.54
N CYS A 422 -12.57 15.54 16.44
CA CYS A 422 -12.70 16.95 16.13
C CYS A 422 -11.82 17.81 17.03
N GLY A 423 -11.21 18.89 16.47
CA GLY A 423 -10.32 19.81 17.14
C GLY A 423 -8.86 19.33 17.22
N PHE A 424 -7.95 20.24 17.59
CA PHE A 424 -6.51 20.01 17.60
C PHE A 424 -5.97 19.62 18.98
N GLY A 425 -5.02 18.70 19.06
CA GLY A 425 -4.15 18.48 20.22
C GLY A 425 -4.89 18.30 21.55
N SER A 426 -4.66 19.21 22.50
CA SER A 426 -5.23 19.15 23.87
C SER A 426 -6.76 19.32 23.89
N GLU A 427 -7.33 20.07 22.96
CA GLU A 427 -8.80 20.23 22.83
C GLU A 427 -9.44 18.94 22.31
N ARG A 428 -8.80 18.29 21.32
CA ARG A 428 -9.19 16.98 20.82
C ARG A 428 -9.17 15.94 21.93
N ALA A 429 -8.06 15.78 22.64
CA ALA A 429 -7.94 14.86 23.76
C ALA A 429 -8.92 15.15 24.92
N ALA A 430 -9.34 16.40 25.11
CA ALA A 430 -10.36 16.80 26.09
C ALA A 430 -11.77 16.41 25.60
N ARG A 431 -12.08 16.60 24.33
CA ARG A 431 -13.37 16.23 23.71
C ARG A 431 -13.53 14.72 23.61
N ASP A 432 -12.48 13.99 23.26
CA ASP A 432 -12.49 12.51 23.19
C ASP A 432 -12.68 11.91 24.58
N ARG A 433 -12.05 12.48 25.63
CA ARG A 433 -12.31 12.10 27.02
C ARG A 433 -13.74 12.42 27.45
N ALA A 434 -14.29 13.55 27.03
CA ALA A 434 -15.66 13.91 27.37
C ALA A 434 -16.68 12.99 26.64
N ARG A 435 -16.40 12.57 25.39
CA ARG A 435 -17.22 11.59 24.65
C ARG A 435 -17.13 10.19 25.27
N GLY A 436 -15.93 9.73 25.64
CA GLY A 436 -15.75 8.46 26.34
C GLY A 436 -16.50 8.42 27.68
N ALA A 437 -16.48 9.50 28.45
CA ALA A 437 -17.22 9.64 29.68
C ALA A 437 -18.75 9.67 29.50
N LEU A 438 -19.26 10.17 28.37
CA LEU A 438 -20.67 10.16 28.02
C LEU A 438 -21.16 8.76 27.59
N VAL A 439 -20.32 7.98 26.94
CA VAL A 439 -20.64 6.59 26.58
C VAL A 439 -20.65 5.71 27.83
N ASP A 440 -19.72 5.89 28.75
CA ASP A 440 -19.69 5.15 30.03
C ASP A 440 -20.81 5.56 30.98
N SER A 441 -21.27 6.83 30.94
CA SER A 441 -22.40 7.28 31.77
C SER A 441 -23.79 6.88 31.21
N GLY A 442 -23.86 6.52 29.93
CA GLY A 442 -25.10 6.06 29.30
C GLY A 442 -25.46 4.59 29.59
N THR A 443 -24.56 3.83 30.19
CA THR A 443 -24.78 2.42 30.56
C THR A 443 -25.08 2.20 32.05
N ALA A 444 -25.13 3.25 32.88
CA ALA A 444 -25.51 3.17 34.29
C ALA A 444 -26.97 3.61 34.55
N GLY A 445 -27.90 3.05 33.80
CA GLY A 445 -29.32 3.09 34.11
C GLY A 445 -29.73 1.77 34.74
N GLU A 446 -29.61 1.67 36.09
CA GLU A 446 -30.12 0.56 36.88
C GLU A 446 -31.61 0.35 36.62
N VAL A 447 -31.94 -0.74 35.96
CA VAL A 447 -33.26 -1.38 36.11
C VAL A 447 -33.07 -2.51 37.09
N THR A 448 -33.34 -2.22 38.36
CA THR A 448 -33.55 -3.24 39.40
C THR A 448 -34.85 -3.97 39.10
N THR A 449 -34.80 -5.07 38.39
CA THR A 449 -35.81 -6.11 38.40
C THR A 449 -35.27 -7.27 39.22
N THR A 450 -35.85 -7.38 40.43
CA THR A 450 -35.72 -8.55 41.30
C THR A 450 -36.34 -9.77 40.58
N VAL A 451 -35.48 -10.65 40.09
CA VAL A 451 -35.87 -11.99 39.63
C VAL A 451 -35.30 -12.99 40.62
N SER A 452 -36.23 -13.66 41.33
CA SER A 452 -35.96 -14.80 42.22
C SER A 452 -35.28 -15.95 41.45
N PRO A 453 -34.37 -16.69 42.05
CA PRO A 453 -33.65 -17.77 41.37
C PRO A 453 -34.63 -18.96 41.10
N PRO A 454 -34.53 -19.63 39.95
CA PRO A 454 -35.28 -20.85 39.68
C PRO A 454 -34.71 -22.02 40.46
N ALA A 455 -35.64 -22.83 40.99
CA ALA A 455 -35.42 -24.05 41.75
C ALA A 455 -34.62 -25.10 40.95
N ALA A 456 -33.77 -25.86 41.65
CA ALA A 456 -32.99 -26.96 41.12
C ALA A 456 -33.85 -28.09 40.54
N PRO A 457 -33.50 -28.73 39.42
CA PRO A 457 -34.22 -29.88 38.90
C PRO A 457 -33.91 -31.15 39.66
N ARG A 458 -34.95 -31.93 39.91
CA ARG A 458 -34.88 -33.29 40.50
C ARG A 458 -34.28 -34.29 39.51
N PRO A 459 -33.60 -35.35 39.97
CA PRO A 459 -32.97 -36.33 39.09
C PRO A 459 -33.98 -37.38 38.62
N GLY A 460 -33.91 -37.75 37.34
CA GLY A 460 -34.51 -38.96 36.79
C GLY A 460 -35.53 -38.72 35.71
N GLU A 461 -35.06 -38.77 34.45
CA GLU A 461 -35.77 -39.45 33.35
C GLU A 461 -34.90 -39.46 32.10
N ILE A 462 -34.39 -40.66 31.79
CA ILE A 462 -33.70 -41.03 30.59
C ILE A 462 -34.72 -41.19 29.46
N ARG A 463 -34.56 -40.48 28.34
CA ARG A 463 -35.18 -40.86 27.07
C ARG A 463 -34.15 -40.95 25.96
N PRO A 464 -34.30 -41.92 25.03
CA PRO A 464 -33.21 -42.42 24.21
C PRO A 464 -33.00 -41.64 22.92
N SER A 465 -31.77 -41.83 22.38
CA SER A 465 -31.24 -41.43 21.08
C SER A 465 -32.13 -41.85 19.91
N GLN A 466 -32.32 -40.96 18.94
CA GLN A 466 -32.64 -41.36 17.58
C GLN A 466 -31.43 -41.09 16.67
N ALA A 467 -30.76 -42.19 16.38
CA ALA A 467 -29.86 -42.30 15.22
C ALA A 467 -30.69 -42.68 13.99
N SER A 468 -30.15 -42.35 12.82
CA SER A 468 -30.43 -42.90 11.50
C SER A 468 -31.70 -42.47 10.75
N ARG A 469 -31.46 -41.71 9.70
CA ARG A 469 -31.97 -42.06 8.36
C ARG A 469 -31.00 -41.49 7.30
N ALA A 470 -30.11 -42.37 6.84
CA ALA A 470 -29.53 -42.33 5.54
C ALA A 470 -30.41 -43.10 4.57
N ARG A 471 -30.33 -42.69 3.31
CA ARG A 471 -30.64 -43.43 2.07
C ARG A 471 -31.91 -43.14 1.34
N GLN A 472 -31.65 -42.91 0.09
CA GLN A 472 -32.38 -43.18 -1.15
C GLN A 472 -33.14 -41.97 -1.72
N LEU A 473 -32.60 -41.52 -2.85
CA LEU A 473 -33.29 -41.75 -4.12
C LEU A 473 -32.36 -41.50 -5.31
N ASP A 474 -32.29 -42.54 -6.09
CA ASP A 474 -31.75 -42.74 -7.42
C ASP A 474 -32.44 -41.93 -8.50
N SER A 475 -31.68 -41.68 -9.56
CA SER A 475 -31.97 -41.74 -10.99
C SER A 475 -33.30 -41.22 -11.52
N ALA A 476 -33.20 -40.32 -12.49
CA ALA A 476 -33.74 -40.41 -13.87
C ALA A 476 -33.35 -39.12 -14.66
N ALA A 477 -32.50 -39.29 -15.61
CA ALA A 477 -32.74 -39.22 -17.05
C ALA A 477 -33.32 -37.92 -17.61
N GLY A 478 -32.52 -37.31 -18.52
CA GLY A 478 -32.88 -36.25 -19.43
C GLY A 478 -31.61 -35.56 -19.95
#